data_3523b1d3b843c4e58b6b1264f7b4dba2
#
_entry.id   3523b1d3b843c4e58b6b1264f7b4dba2
#
_cell.length_a   1.000
_cell.length_b   1.000
_cell.length_c   1.000
_cell.angle_alpha   90.00
_cell.angle_beta   90.00
_cell.angle_gamma   90.00
#
_symmetry.space_group_name_H-M   'P 1'
#
loop_
_entity.id
_entity.type
_entity.pdbx_description
1 polymer ?
#
loop_
_entity_poly.entity_id
_entity_poly.type
_entity_poly.pdbx_seq_one_letter_code
_entity_poly.pdbx_strand_id
1 'polypeptide(L)'
;YHLCKAGIQKVVLLEREPFFGTGATGRCAGGIRYQFNTEINIRLSQISLPMLDALEEETGISGLIRKCGYLFVLTREIDVEHFQKTVELQNRLGVSTEWLDSQEVRKLAQPCFFEDALAGCINREDGLADPHSVVSAYINAAKRLGASCVTECNVTGIEMDGEHIAAVQTNQGSISTRIVVNACGPWSQKPASWVGLELPVKPLRRQWLVTEGITAIPE
;
A
#
# COMPACT_ATOMS: atom_id res chain seq x y z
N TYR A 1 -14.13 5.43 0.57
CA TYR A 1 -14.89 4.29 1.04
C TYR A 1 -15.09 4.33 2.56
N HIS A 2 -14.04 4.21 3.37
CA HIS A 2 -14.15 4.14 4.84
C HIS A 2 -14.81 5.37 5.48
N LEU A 3 -14.57 6.56 4.96
CA LEU A 3 -15.28 7.77 5.41
C LEU A 3 -16.80 7.66 5.19
N CYS A 4 -17.20 7.24 4.00
CA CYS A 4 -18.62 7.06 3.68
C CYS A 4 -19.24 5.93 4.52
N LYS A 5 -18.52 4.81 4.71
CA LYS A 5 -18.93 3.70 5.59
C LYS A 5 -19.11 4.15 7.04
N ALA A 6 -18.28 5.10 7.50
CA ALA A 6 -18.42 5.73 8.82
C ALA A 6 -19.54 6.79 8.89
N GLY A 7 -20.35 6.98 7.83
CA GLY A 7 -21.46 7.90 7.80
C GLY A 7 -21.11 9.33 7.39
N ILE A 8 -19.86 9.60 6.99
CA ILE A 8 -19.48 10.92 6.49
C ILE A 8 -20.12 11.14 5.11
N GLN A 9 -20.93 12.20 5.01
CA GLN A 9 -21.59 12.59 3.78
C GLN A 9 -20.78 13.60 2.97
N LYS A 10 -21.11 13.75 1.69
CA LYS A 10 -20.48 14.73 0.77
C LYS A 10 -18.95 14.54 0.66
N VAL A 11 -18.50 13.31 0.65
CA VAL A 11 -17.09 13.00 0.39
C VAL A 11 -16.79 13.18 -1.09
N VAL A 12 -15.74 13.96 -1.41
CA VAL A 12 -15.26 14.16 -2.77
C VAL A 12 -13.83 13.65 -2.85
N LEU A 13 -13.55 12.73 -3.79
CA LEU A 13 -12.22 12.26 -4.11
C LEU A 13 -11.78 12.89 -5.43
N LEU A 14 -10.63 13.55 -5.41
CA LEU A 14 -10.04 14.21 -6.57
C LEU A 14 -8.79 13.46 -7.01
N GLU A 15 -8.71 13.13 -8.29
CA GLU A 15 -7.54 12.54 -8.94
C GLU A 15 -7.16 13.42 -10.15
N ARG A 16 -5.88 13.79 -10.25
CA ARG A 16 -5.38 14.61 -11.36
C ARG A 16 -5.25 13.85 -12.67
N GLU A 17 -4.99 12.54 -12.59
CA GLU A 17 -4.79 11.69 -13.76
C GLU A 17 -6.14 11.23 -14.34
N PRO A 18 -6.17 10.72 -15.60
CA PRO A 18 -7.42 10.25 -16.22
C PRO A 18 -8.04 9.03 -15.53
N PHE A 19 -7.23 8.25 -14.80
CA PHE A 19 -7.67 7.05 -14.11
C PHE A 19 -7.18 7.01 -12.67
N PHE A 20 -7.99 6.43 -11.78
CA PHE A 20 -7.58 6.17 -10.40
C PHE A 20 -6.50 5.09 -10.36
N GLY A 21 -5.55 5.23 -9.43
CA GLY A 21 -4.52 4.23 -9.18
C GLY A 21 -3.33 4.27 -10.14
N THR A 22 -3.25 5.20 -11.07
CA THR A 22 -2.13 5.30 -12.04
C THR A 22 -0.84 5.86 -11.45
N GLY A 23 -0.89 6.33 -10.20
CA GLY A 23 0.27 6.80 -9.44
C GLY A 23 1.15 5.66 -8.92
N ALA A 24 1.72 5.82 -7.72
CA ALA A 24 2.59 4.83 -7.10
C ALA A 24 1.90 3.47 -6.88
N THR A 25 0.60 3.47 -6.60
CA THR A 25 -0.19 2.25 -6.35
C THR A 25 -0.22 1.35 -7.58
N GLY A 26 -0.61 1.83 -8.75
CA GLY A 26 -0.68 1.01 -9.95
C GLY A 26 0.69 0.70 -10.59
N ARG A 27 1.77 1.26 -10.03
CA ARG A 27 3.15 1.01 -10.48
C ARG A 27 3.95 0.15 -9.51
N CYS A 28 3.30 -0.47 -8.53
CA CYS A 28 3.95 -1.38 -7.59
C CYS A 28 3.72 -2.84 -8.01
N ALA A 29 4.49 -3.76 -7.42
CA ALA A 29 4.34 -5.20 -7.65
C ALA A 29 3.16 -5.82 -6.90
N GLY A 30 2.42 -5.06 -6.11
CA GLY A 30 1.27 -5.53 -5.36
C GLY A 30 1.60 -6.39 -4.13
N GLY A 31 2.85 -6.46 -3.70
CA GLY A 31 3.22 -7.23 -2.49
C GLY A 31 2.52 -6.68 -1.25
N ILE A 32 1.82 -7.54 -0.53
CA ILE A 32 1.19 -7.27 0.76
C ILE A 32 1.88 -8.09 1.85
N ARG A 33 2.19 -7.47 3.00
CA ARG A 33 3.04 -8.11 3.99
C ARG A 33 2.71 -7.69 5.42
N TYR A 34 2.91 -8.63 6.35
CA TYR A 34 3.13 -8.36 7.77
C TYR A 34 4.62 -8.14 8.08
N GLN A 35 5.51 -8.66 7.27
CA GLN A 35 6.96 -8.67 7.47
C GLN A 35 7.57 -7.26 7.30
N PHE A 36 7.52 -6.45 8.37
CA PHE A 36 8.20 -5.17 8.49
C PHE A 36 9.17 -5.17 9.68
N ASN A 37 10.11 -4.23 9.69
CA ASN A 37 11.17 -4.10 10.69
C ASN A 37 10.89 -3.06 11.79
N THR A 38 9.72 -2.44 11.78
CA THR A 38 9.29 -1.47 12.80
C THR A 38 7.92 -1.83 13.33
N GLU A 39 7.72 -1.67 14.64
CA GLU A 39 6.46 -1.99 15.31
C GLU A 39 5.27 -1.27 14.67
N ILE A 40 5.42 0.02 14.35
CA ILE A 40 4.31 0.80 13.75
C ILE A 40 3.86 0.21 12.41
N ASN A 41 4.79 -0.20 11.55
CA ASN A 41 4.45 -0.78 10.25
C ASN A 41 3.83 -2.17 10.40
N ILE A 42 4.31 -2.99 11.35
CA ILE A 42 3.71 -4.29 11.66
C ILE A 42 2.26 -4.11 12.13
N ARG A 43 2.01 -3.19 13.08
CA ARG A 43 0.66 -2.91 13.57
C ARG A 43 -0.26 -2.34 12.50
N LEU A 44 0.24 -1.47 11.63
CA LEU A 44 -0.53 -0.98 10.48
C LEU A 44 -0.93 -2.13 9.54
N SER A 45 -0.04 -3.08 9.29
CA SER A 45 -0.34 -4.25 8.48
C SER A 45 -1.36 -5.17 9.15
N GLN A 46 -1.27 -5.37 10.47
CA GLN A 46 -2.24 -6.15 11.24
C GLN A 46 -3.66 -5.57 11.19
N ILE A 47 -3.78 -4.26 10.96
CA ILE A 47 -5.08 -3.61 10.75
C ILE A 47 -5.47 -3.66 9.26
N SER A 48 -4.54 -3.38 8.35
CA SER A 48 -4.85 -3.16 6.94
C SER A 48 -5.15 -4.44 6.17
N LEU A 49 -4.44 -5.54 6.45
CA LEU A 49 -4.62 -6.80 5.71
C LEU A 49 -6.01 -7.42 5.94
N PRO A 50 -6.52 -7.50 7.19
CA PRO A 50 -7.91 -7.91 7.41
C PRO A 50 -8.95 -6.99 6.76
N MET A 51 -8.64 -5.68 6.60
CA MET A 51 -9.53 -4.76 5.89
C MET A 51 -9.58 -5.03 4.39
N LEU A 52 -8.48 -5.54 3.81
CA LEU A 52 -8.46 -5.98 2.42
C LEU A 52 -9.23 -7.29 2.22
N ASP A 53 -9.08 -8.25 3.15
CA ASP A 53 -9.88 -9.50 3.16
C ASP A 53 -11.39 -9.15 3.23
N ALA A 54 -11.77 -8.25 4.15
CA ALA A 54 -13.16 -7.79 4.28
C ALA A 54 -13.68 -7.06 3.03
N LEU A 55 -12.79 -6.42 2.25
CA LEU A 55 -13.18 -5.73 1.01
C LEU A 55 -13.72 -6.70 -0.03
N GLU A 56 -13.14 -7.90 -0.14
CA GLU A 56 -13.64 -8.94 -1.04
C GLU A 56 -15.08 -9.33 -0.68
N GLU A 57 -15.33 -9.61 0.59
CA GLU A 57 -16.66 -9.96 1.09
C GLU A 57 -17.68 -8.83 0.89
N GLU A 58 -17.31 -7.60 1.24
CA GLU A 58 -18.20 -6.43 1.17
C GLU A 58 -18.50 -5.98 -0.26
N THR A 59 -17.60 -6.22 -1.20
CA THR A 59 -17.80 -5.83 -2.61
C THR A 59 -18.31 -6.95 -3.47
N GLY A 60 -18.20 -8.20 -3.04
CA GLY A 60 -18.49 -9.38 -3.84
C GLY A 60 -17.47 -9.63 -4.96
N ILE A 61 -16.32 -8.95 -4.92
CA ILE A 61 -15.23 -9.11 -5.89
C ILE A 61 -14.22 -10.06 -5.26
N SER A 62 -13.99 -11.20 -5.88
CA SER A 62 -12.99 -12.18 -5.44
C SER A 62 -11.67 -12.03 -6.19
N GLY A 63 -10.57 -12.52 -5.59
CA GLY A 63 -9.26 -12.54 -6.22
C GLY A 63 -8.51 -11.21 -6.16
N LEU A 64 -8.91 -10.32 -5.25
CA LEU A 64 -8.17 -9.08 -4.97
C LEU A 64 -6.82 -9.39 -4.31
N ILE A 65 -6.78 -10.48 -3.51
CA ILE A 65 -5.64 -10.89 -2.72
C ILE A 65 -5.35 -12.36 -2.95
N ARG A 66 -4.09 -12.69 -3.11
CA ARG A 66 -3.57 -14.05 -3.17
C ARG A 66 -2.54 -14.25 -2.05
N LYS A 67 -2.89 -15.01 -1.01
CA LYS A 67 -1.97 -15.39 0.07
C LYS A 67 -1.10 -16.53 -0.41
N CYS A 68 0.07 -16.20 -0.94
CA CYS A 68 1.05 -17.16 -1.46
C CYS A 68 2.33 -17.23 -0.65
N GLY A 69 2.37 -16.50 0.46
CA GLY A 69 3.56 -16.30 1.25
C GLY A 69 4.51 -15.23 0.66
N TYR A 70 5.45 -14.78 1.48
CA TYR A 70 6.51 -13.87 1.04
C TYR A 70 7.83 -14.32 1.68
N LEU A 71 8.76 -14.77 0.83
CA LEU A 71 10.07 -15.27 1.24
C LEU A 71 11.12 -14.16 1.09
N PHE A 72 11.84 -13.87 2.16
CA PHE A 72 13.09 -13.13 2.10
C PHE A 72 14.26 -14.09 2.08
N VAL A 73 15.15 -13.93 1.11
CA VAL A 73 16.41 -14.67 0.98
C VAL A 73 17.55 -13.76 1.38
N LEU A 74 18.37 -14.19 2.32
CA LEU A 74 19.46 -13.42 2.90
C LEU A 74 20.80 -13.99 2.43
N THR A 75 21.61 -13.14 1.79
CA THR A 75 22.89 -13.51 1.19
C THR A 75 24.08 -12.80 1.85
N ARG A 76 23.85 -11.93 2.84
CA ARG A 76 24.89 -11.21 3.57
C ARG A 76 24.72 -11.42 5.08
N GLU A 77 25.81 -11.67 5.79
CA GLU A 77 25.80 -11.90 7.24
C GLU A 77 25.16 -10.75 8.03
N ILE A 78 25.44 -9.50 7.62
CA ILE A 78 24.86 -8.33 8.28
C ILE A 78 23.33 -8.30 8.18
N ASP A 79 22.77 -8.80 7.08
CA ASP A 79 21.31 -8.89 6.90
C ASP A 79 20.75 -10.01 7.77
N VAL A 80 21.46 -11.12 7.94
CA VAL A 80 21.07 -12.24 8.81
C VAL A 80 20.84 -11.76 10.24
N GLU A 81 21.81 -11.07 10.83
CA GLU A 81 21.67 -10.52 12.19
C GLU A 81 20.49 -9.53 12.32
N HIS A 82 20.33 -8.67 11.31
CA HIS A 82 19.26 -7.68 11.31
C HIS A 82 17.88 -8.35 11.21
N PHE A 83 17.74 -9.32 10.31
CA PHE A 83 16.48 -10.03 10.10
C PHE A 83 16.11 -10.94 11.26
N GLN A 84 17.07 -11.56 11.96
CA GLN A 84 16.79 -12.32 13.19
C GLN A 84 16.07 -11.46 14.22
N LYS A 85 16.60 -10.26 14.52
CA LYS A 85 15.96 -9.29 15.44
C LYS A 85 14.59 -8.85 14.94
N THR A 86 14.45 -8.73 13.61
CA THR A 86 13.19 -8.34 12.97
C THR A 86 12.13 -9.44 13.12
N VAL A 87 12.50 -10.71 12.89
CA VAL A 87 11.61 -11.87 13.07
C VAL A 87 11.19 -12.02 14.53
N GLU A 88 12.12 -11.83 15.48
CA GLU A 88 11.79 -11.81 16.91
C GLU A 88 10.76 -10.72 17.26
N LEU A 89 10.93 -9.51 16.70
CA LEU A 89 9.97 -8.41 16.87
C LEU A 89 8.60 -8.79 16.31
N GLN A 90 8.55 -9.32 15.09
CA GLN A 90 7.33 -9.73 14.40
C GLN A 90 6.59 -10.79 15.23
N ASN A 91 7.28 -11.84 15.65
CA ASN A 91 6.70 -12.93 16.44
C ASN A 91 6.21 -12.43 17.84
N ARG A 92 6.96 -11.55 18.49
CA ARG A 92 6.53 -10.90 19.74
C ARG A 92 5.25 -10.07 19.57
N LEU A 93 5.05 -9.48 18.39
CA LEU A 93 3.86 -8.71 18.04
C LEU A 93 2.71 -9.59 17.48
N GLY A 94 2.88 -10.91 17.46
CA GLY A 94 1.85 -11.86 17.03
C GLY A 94 1.81 -12.10 15.51
N VAL A 95 2.88 -11.75 14.79
CA VAL A 95 3.02 -12.09 13.36
C VAL A 95 3.86 -13.35 13.25
N SER A 96 3.28 -14.42 12.71
CA SER A 96 3.90 -15.76 12.61
C SER A 96 4.91 -15.81 11.46
N THR A 97 6.09 -15.25 11.67
CA THR A 97 7.19 -15.33 10.70
C THR A 97 8.12 -16.48 11.07
N GLU A 98 8.32 -17.39 10.11
CA GLU A 98 9.21 -18.54 10.22
C GLU A 98 10.63 -18.13 9.82
N TRP A 99 11.62 -18.51 10.63
CA TRP A 99 13.02 -18.41 10.25
C TRP A 99 13.44 -19.68 9.52
N LEU A 100 14.21 -19.55 8.45
CA LEU A 100 14.65 -20.64 7.59
C LEU A 100 16.18 -20.69 7.52
N ASP A 101 16.75 -21.88 7.59
CA ASP A 101 18.15 -22.09 7.26
C ASP A 101 18.38 -22.06 5.74
N SER A 102 19.66 -22.14 5.33
CA SER A 102 20.04 -22.08 3.93
C SER A 102 19.49 -23.24 3.09
N GLN A 103 19.31 -24.41 3.68
CA GLN A 103 18.78 -25.59 2.97
C GLN A 103 17.27 -25.47 2.77
N GLU A 104 16.56 -25.01 3.79
CA GLU A 104 15.11 -24.75 3.73
C GLU A 104 14.79 -23.66 2.71
N VAL A 105 15.58 -22.57 2.68
CA VAL A 105 15.45 -21.50 1.67
C VAL A 105 15.60 -22.08 0.26
N ARG A 106 16.69 -22.84 0.00
CA ARG A 106 16.93 -23.42 -1.34
C ARG A 106 15.85 -24.38 -1.77
N LYS A 107 15.28 -25.14 -0.84
CA LYS A 107 14.16 -26.05 -1.11
C LYS A 107 12.88 -25.31 -1.43
N LEU A 108 12.56 -24.27 -0.64
CA LEU A 108 11.33 -23.52 -0.78
C LEU A 108 11.34 -22.60 -2.00
N ALA A 109 12.49 -22.05 -2.35
CA ALA A 109 12.66 -21.10 -3.44
C ALA A 109 12.65 -21.71 -4.84
N GLN A 110 12.64 -23.05 -4.96
CA GLN A 110 12.62 -23.69 -6.27
C GLN A 110 11.42 -23.23 -7.12
N PRO A 111 11.63 -23.04 -8.44
CA PRO A 111 12.82 -23.38 -9.24
C PRO A 111 13.91 -22.29 -9.27
N CYS A 112 13.82 -21.25 -8.45
CA CYS A 112 14.88 -20.25 -8.34
C CYS A 112 16.09 -20.83 -7.57
N PHE A 113 17.30 -20.50 -8.02
CA PHE A 113 18.54 -20.98 -7.42
C PHE A 113 19.24 -19.86 -6.66
N PHE A 114 19.43 -20.07 -5.35
CA PHE A 114 20.10 -19.15 -4.44
C PHE A 114 21.25 -19.90 -3.76
N GLU A 115 22.36 -20.13 -4.50
CA GLU A 115 23.51 -20.88 -3.99
C GLU A 115 24.19 -20.17 -2.82
N ASP A 116 24.14 -18.85 -2.83
CA ASP A 116 24.71 -17.95 -1.82
C ASP A 116 23.75 -17.63 -0.65
N ALA A 117 22.57 -18.26 -0.60
CA ALA A 117 21.65 -18.07 0.52
C ALA A 117 22.28 -18.57 1.83
N LEU A 118 22.33 -17.68 2.82
CA LEU A 118 22.78 -17.95 4.19
C LEU A 118 21.60 -18.32 5.10
N ALA A 119 20.49 -17.64 4.96
CA ALA A 119 19.27 -17.84 5.72
C ALA A 119 18.08 -17.20 4.99
N GLY A 120 16.89 -17.30 5.58
CA GLY A 120 15.72 -16.61 5.10
C GLY A 120 14.62 -16.50 6.16
N CYS A 121 13.55 -15.83 5.80
CA CYS A 121 12.33 -15.87 6.59
C CYS A 121 11.10 -15.79 5.69
N ILE A 122 10.03 -16.40 6.14
CA ILE A 122 8.76 -16.43 5.41
C ILE A 122 7.59 -16.18 6.36
N ASN A 123 6.61 -15.42 5.87
CA ASN A 123 5.28 -15.39 6.46
C ASN A 123 4.27 -15.87 5.39
N ARG A 124 3.51 -16.92 5.71
CA ARG A 124 2.61 -17.58 4.75
C ARG A 124 1.30 -16.84 4.52
N GLU A 125 0.96 -15.90 5.42
CA GLU A 125 -0.21 -15.02 5.27
C GLU A 125 0.10 -13.77 4.41
N ASP A 126 1.37 -13.53 4.11
CA ASP A 126 1.79 -12.52 3.17
C ASP A 126 1.48 -12.97 1.73
N GLY A 127 1.45 -12.03 0.78
CA GLY A 127 1.15 -12.40 -0.58
C GLY A 127 1.12 -11.23 -1.54
N LEU A 128 0.27 -11.33 -2.52
CA LEU A 128 0.09 -10.36 -3.59
C LEU A 128 -1.36 -9.88 -3.64
N ALA A 129 -1.53 -8.60 -3.96
CA ALA A 129 -2.81 -8.03 -4.35
C ALA A 129 -2.69 -7.47 -5.77
N ASP A 130 -3.77 -7.48 -6.54
CA ASP A 130 -3.81 -6.69 -7.77
C ASP A 130 -4.14 -5.22 -7.44
N PRO A 131 -3.18 -4.29 -7.55
CA PRO A 131 -3.38 -2.91 -7.13
C PRO A 131 -4.52 -2.21 -7.86
N HIS A 132 -4.73 -2.52 -9.13
CA HIS A 132 -5.79 -1.90 -9.93
C HIS A 132 -7.18 -2.38 -9.52
N SER A 133 -7.32 -3.68 -9.28
CA SER A 133 -8.57 -4.27 -8.80
C SER A 133 -8.93 -3.78 -7.40
N VAL A 134 -7.96 -3.68 -6.49
CA VAL A 134 -8.17 -3.13 -5.14
C VAL A 134 -8.64 -1.67 -5.20
N VAL A 135 -7.96 -0.82 -6.00
CA VAL A 135 -8.38 0.58 -6.17
C VAL A 135 -9.78 0.67 -6.76
N SER A 136 -10.07 -0.12 -7.80
CA SER A 136 -11.39 -0.14 -8.45
C SER A 136 -12.48 -0.58 -7.49
N ALA A 137 -12.21 -1.62 -6.67
CA ALA A 137 -13.13 -2.08 -5.63
C ALA A 137 -13.48 -0.97 -4.63
N TYR A 138 -12.46 -0.28 -4.09
CA TYR A 138 -12.68 0.86 -3.18
C TYR A 138 -13.42 2.02 -3.83
N ILE A 139 -13.07 2.41 -5.06
CA ILE A 139 -13.73 3.50 -5.79
C ILE A 139 -15.21 3.16 -6.04
N ASN A 140 -15.49 1.97 -6.53
CA ASN A 140 -16.86 1.54 -6.81
C ASN A 140 -17.68 1.45 -5.52
N ALA A 141 -17.11 0.92 -4.44
CA ALA A 141 -17.77 0.88 -3.14
C ALA A 141 -18.01 2.29 -2.58
N ALA A 142 -17.06 3.20 -2.70
CA ALA A 142 -17.22 4.60 -2.29
C ALA A 142 -18.35 5.31 -3.07
N LYS A 143 -18.40 5.12 -4.39
CA LYS A 143 -19.47 5.68 -5.24
C LYS A 143 -20.84 5.13 -4.86
N ARG A 144 -20.96 3.83 -4.57
CA ARG A 144 -22.23 3.22 -4.08
C ARG A 144 -22.69 3.83 -2.75
N LEU A 145 -21.75 4.27 -1.91
CA LEU A 145 -22.02 4.94 -0.63
C LEU A 145 -22.19 6.47 -0.78
N GLY A 146 -22.25 7.00 -2.00
CA GLY A 146 -22.53 8.41 -2.27
C GLY A 146 -21.28 9.31 -2.38
N ALA A 147 -20.07 8.78 -2.45
CA ALA A 147 -18.90 9.58 -2.72
C ALA A 147 -18.87 10.08 -4.18
N SER A 148 -18.47 11.34 -4.36
CA SER A 148 -18.11 11.90 -5.67
C SER A 148 -16.66 11.59 -5.97
N CYS A 149 -16.37 10.86 -7.05
CA CYS A 149 -15.01 10.52 -7.45
C CYS A 149 -14.74 11.12 -8.83
N VAL A 150 -13.82 12.10 -8.89
CA VAL A 150 -13.54 12.93 -10.08
C VAL A 150 -12.11 12.73 -10.50
N THR A 151 -11.90 12.39 -11.76
CA THR A 151 -10.59 12.31 -12.43
C THR A 151 -10.31 13.58 -13.24
N GLU A 152 -9.08 13.72 -13.75
CA GLU A 152 -8.59 14.89 -14.49
C GLU A 152 -8.77 16.21 -13.72
N CYS A 153 -8.93 16.10 -12.40
CA CYS A 153 -9.14 17.19 -11.47
C CYS A 153 -7.87 17.45 -10.66
N ASN A 154 -7.05 18.35 -11.15
CA ASN A 154 -5.78 18.71 -10.51
C ASN A 154 -6.01 19.77 -9.45
N VAL A 155 -5.68 19.45 -8.20
CA VAL A 155 -5.68 20.43 -7.10
C VAL A 155 -4.49 21.37 -7.27
N THR A 156 -4.76 22.67 -7.30
CA THR A 156 -3.76 23.73 -7.53
C THR A 156 -3.45 24.55 -6.27
N GLY A 157 -4.31 24.48 -5.25
CA GLY A 157 -4.13 25.22 -3.99
C GLY A 157 -5.19 24.88 -2.95
N ILE A 158 -4.96 25.36 -1.74
CA ILE A 158 -5.94 25.35 -0.63
C ILE A 158 -6.09 26.79 -0.18
N GLU A 159 -7.34 27.25 -0.14
CA GLU A 159 -7.70 28.58 0.35
C GLU A 159 -7.94 28.52 1.85
N MET A 160 -7.34 29.48 2.55
CA MET A 160 -7.46 29.63 3.99
C MET A 160 -8.31 30.84 4.37
N ASP A 161 -9.12 30.71 5.42
CA ASP A 161 -9.83 31.77 6.09
C ASP A 161 -9.30 31.84 7.53
N GLY A 162 -8.33 32.70 7.76
CA GLY A 162 -7.53 32.71 8.99
C GLY A 162 -6.78 31.36 9.14
N GLU A 163 -7.02 30.66 10.23
CA GLU A 163 -6.40 29.37 10.53
C GLU A 163 -7.21 28.16 9.99
N HIS A 164 -8.31 28.41 9.30
CA HIS A 164 -9.20 27.36 8.81
C HIS A 164 -9.15 27.21 7.30
N ILE A 165 -9.29 25.96 6.83
CA ILE A 165 -9.49 25.71 5.41
C ILE A 165 -10.87 26.23 5.00
N ALA A 166 -10.93 26.99 3.90
CA ALA A 166 -12.16 27.50 3.30
C ALA A 166 -12.54 26.75 2.03
N ALA A 167 -11.57 26.49 1.15
CA ALA A 167 -11.82 25.81 -0.12
C ALA A 167 -10.57 25.11 -0.67
N VAL A 168 -10.78 24.17 -1.59
CA VAL A 168 -9.75 23.56 -2.44
C VAL A 168 -9.89 24.13 -3.85
N GLN A 169 -8.80 24.68 -4.37
CA GLN A 169 -8.71 25.20 -5.73
C GLN A 169 -8.30 24.09 -6.70
N THR A 170 -8.98 23.98 -7.82
CA THR A 170 -8.69 22.99 -8.85
C THR A 170 -8.65 23.63 -10.25
N ASN A 171 -8.16 22.88 -11.24
CA ASN A 171 -8.26 23.28 -12.65
C ASN A 171 -9.69 23.28 -13.19
N GLN A 172 -10.66 22.75 -12.42
CA GLN A 172 -12.08 22.70 -12.79
C GLN A 172 -12.96 23.64 -11.95
N GLY A 173 -12.36 24.46 -11.07
CA GLY A 173 -13.05 25.39 -10.19
C GLY A 173 -12.71 25.18 -8.71
N SER A 174 -13.45 25.83 -7.84
CA SER A 174 -13.24 25.80 -6.39
C SER A 174 -14.28 24.93 -5.70
N ILE A 175 -13.86 24.18 -4.68
CA ILE A 175 -14.70 23.32 -3.86
C ILE A 175 -14.63 23.81 -2.42
N SER A 176 -15.73 24.37 -1.92
CA SER A 176 -15.86 24.77 -0.51
C SER A 176 -15.80 23.57 0.42
N THR A 177 -14.87 23.59 1.36
CA THR A 177 -14.73 22.55 2.40
C THR A 177 -13.97 23.08 3.59
N ARG A 178 -14.22 22.51 4.76
CA ARG A 178 -13.45 22.76 5.99
C ARG A 178 -12.44 21.64 6.29
N ILE A 179 -12.53 20.52 5.59
CA ILE A 179 -11.70 19.35 5.87
C ILE A 179 -11.08 18.85 4.56
N VAL A 180 -9.77 18.68 4.56
CA VAL A 180 -9.00 18.09 3.46
C VAL A 180 -8.20 16.91 3.98
N VAL A 181 -8.34 15.77 3.31
CA VAL A 181 -7.50 14.59 3.54
C VAL A 181 -6.42 14.56 2.47
N ASN A 182 -5.19 14.75 2.88
CA ASN A 182 -4.03 14.68 1.98
C ASN A 182 -3.61 13.23 1.79
N ALA A 183 -4.03 12.62 0.69
CA ALA A 183 -3.69 11.25 0.28
C ALA A 183 -2.80 11.24 -0.99
N CYS A 184 -1.97 12.28 -1.19
CA CYS A 184 -1.20 12.49 -2.41
C CYS A 184 0.09 11.66 -2.49
N GLY A 185 0.30 10.67 -1.62
CA GLY A 185 1.46 9.78 -1.65
C GLY A 185 2.80 10.53 -1.71
N PRO A 186 3.67 10.28 -2.71
CA PRO A 186 4.96 10.96 -2.82
C PRO A 186 4.88 12.48 -2.99
N TRP A 187 3.74 13.01 -3.41
CA TRP A 187 3.53 14.45 -3.61
C TRP A 187 2.87 15.15 -2.41
N SER A 188 2.66 14.45 -1.28
CA SER A 188 1.95 14.96 -0.10
C SER A 188 2.56 16.23 0.50
N GLN A 189 3.86 16.48 0.32
CA GLN A 189 4.51 17.71 0.79
C GLN A 189 3.91 18.96 0.14
N LYS A 190 3.54 18.89 -1.15
CA LYS A 190 3.02 20.05 -1.87
C LYS A 190 1.68 20.55 -1.31
N PRO A 191 0.61 19.72 -1.17
CA PRO A 191 -0.61 20.17 -0.51
C PRO A 191 -0.42 20.62 0.94
N ALA A 192 0.48 19.99 1.68
CA ALA A 192 0.79 20.39 3.06
C ALA A 192 1.40 21.79 3.12
N SER A 193 2.30 22.15 2.21
CA SER A 193 2.92 23.47 2.15
C SER A 193 1.92 24.60 1.88
N TRP A 194 0.81 24.33 1.21
CA TRP A 194 -0.22 25.35 0.98
C TRP A 194 -0.96 25.79 2.26
N VAL A 195 -0.88 25.00 3.31
CA VAL A 195 -1.44 25.31 4.64
C VAL A 195 -0.34 25.52 5.70
N GLY A 196 0.89 25.79 5.25
CA GLY A 196 2.02 26.09 6.15
C GLY A 196 2.60 24.88 6.89
N LEU A 197 2.26 23.66 6.50
CA LEU A 197 2.79 22.43 7.10
C LEU A 197 3.99 21.90 6.31
N GLU A 198 5.03 21.52 7.02
CA GLU A 198 6.17 20.80 6.46
C GLU A 198 6.01 19.29 6.73
N LEU A 199 5.95 18.49 5.67
CA LEU A 199 5.95 17.04 5.78
C LEU A 199 7.31 16.48 5.35
N PRO A 200 7.95 15.60 6.15
CA PRO A 200 9.24 15.00 5.82
C PRO A 200 9.08 13.85 4.80
N VAL A 201 8.31 14.07 3.74
CA VAL A 201 8.08 13.09 2.66
C VAL A 201 8.98 13.44 1.48
N LYS A 202 9.91 12.53 1.16
CA LYS A 202 10.78 12.64 -0.01
C LYS A 202 10.47 11.49 -0.97
N PRO A 203 10.05 11.78 -2.22
CA PRO A 203 9.81 10.73 -3.20
C PRO A 203 11.11 10.04 -3.57
N LEU A 204 11.10 8.70 -3.57
CA LEU A 204 12.21 7.87 -4.01
C LEU A 204 11.77 7.04 -5.21
N ARG A 205 12.46 7.21 -6.34
CA ARG A 205 12.19 6.40 -7.52
C ARG A 205 12.79 5.00 -7.34
N ARG A 206 11.96 3.98 -7.49
CA ARG A 206 12.36 2.57 -7.61
C ARG A 206 12.10 2.09 -9.02
N GLN A 207 12.82 1.07 -9.46
CA GLN A 207 12.65 0.44 -10.77
C GLN A 207 12.18 -0.99 -10.57
N TRP A 208 11.33 -1.42 -11.48
CA TRP A 208 10.86 -2.79 -11.62
C TRP A 208 11.32 -3.31 -12.96
N LEU A 209 11.76 -4.56 -12.98
CA LEU A 209 11.99 -5.32 -14.19
C LEU A 209 10.87 -6.34 -14.30
N VAL A 210 10.16 -6.33 -15.40
CA VAL A 210 9.13 -7.30 -15.72
C VAL A 210 9.67 -8.17 -16.84
N THR A 211 9.69 -9.47 -16.63
CA THR A 211 10.07 -10.45 -17.65
C THR A 211 8.82 -10.96 -18.37
N GLU A 212 9.00 -11.59 -19.51
CA GLU A 212 7.98 -12.45 -20.07
C GLU A 212 7.66 -13.61 -19.11
N GLY A 213 6.46 -14.19 -19.24
CA GLY A 213 6.06 -15.33 -18.42
C GLY A 213 7.07 -16.47 -18.51
N ILE A 214 7.56 -16.93 -17.38
CA ILE A 214 8.49 -18.07 -17.29
C ILE A 214 7.71 -19.27 -16.79
N THR A 215 7.50 -20.25 -17.66
CA THR A 215 6.72 -21.45 -17.34
C THR A 215 7.33 -22.33 -16.24
N ALA A 216 8.62 -22.13 -15.93
CA ALA A 216 9.28 -22.86 -14.85
C ALA A 216 8.97 -22.30 -13.45
N ILE A 217 8.42 -21.10 -13.34
CA ILE A 217 8.04 -20.50 -12.05
C ILE A 217 6.52 -20.73 -11.91
N PRO A 218 6.08 -21.53 -10.90
CA PRO A 218 4.65 -21.73 -10.67
C PRO A 218 3.97 -20.41 -10.32
N GLU A 219 2.71 -20.28 -10.78
CA GLU A 219 1.85 -19.12 -10.50
C GLU A 219 1.49 -18.98 -9.02
#